data_83d46d0ca3acd9528ce5728fe21badde
#
_entry.id   83d46d0ca3acd9528ce5728fe21badde
#
_cell.length_a   1.000
_cell.length_b   1.000
_cell.length_c   1.000
_cell.angle_alpha   90.00
_cell.angle_beta   90.00
_cell.angle_gamma   90.00
#
_symmetry.space_group_name_H-M   'P 1'
#
loop_
_entity.id
_entity.type
_entity.pdbx_description
1 polymer ?
#
loop_
_entity_poly.entity_id
_entity_poly.type
_entity_poly.pdbx_seq_one_letter_code
_entity_poly.pdbx_strand_id
1 'polypeptide(L)'
;MYSRISLGSDHAGFELKEYIKEYLQSITEHKLDINDWGCYSEERVDYPDFAHKVASQVSEGKSDLGILVCGSGNGISMAANKWEDIRCALCWNSEITEMARLHNDANILSLPGRYISKEEAIKCVDVFLNTQFEGGRHADRISKIKIENV
;
A
#
# COMPACT_ATOMS: atom_id res chain seq x y z
N MET A 1 -1.67 -12.97 10.78
CA MET A 1 -2.54 -12.78 9.61
C MET A 1 -3.06 -11.34 9.64
N TYR A 2 -2.93 -10.63 8.54
CA TYR A 2 -3.40 -9.24 8.46
C TYR A 2 -4.92 -9.22 8.35
N SER A 3 -5.57 -8.36 9.11
CA SER A 3 -7.04 -8.29 9.15
C SER A 3 -7.59 -6.88 8.91
N ARG A 4 -6.78 -5.84 9.09
CA ARG A 4 -7.18 -4.44 8.97
C ARG A 4 -6.39 -3.76 7.85
N ILE A 5 -7.10 -3.37 6.80
CA ILE A 5 -6.51 -2.78 5.58
C ILE A 5 -7.07 -1.38 5.37
N SER A 6 -6.20 -0.41 5.22
CA SER A 6 -6.57 0.95 4.80
C SER A 6 -6.31 1.16 3.31
N LEU A 7 -7.29 1.71 2.60
CA LEU A 7 -7.22 2.04 1.17
C LEU A 7 -7.27 3.55 0.97
N GLY A 8 -6.53 4.04 0.00
CA GLY A 8 -6.60 5.43 -0.43
C GLY A 8 -6.11 5.61 -1.86
N SER A 9 -6.62 6.64 -2.52
CA SER A 9 -6.19 7.02 -3.87
C SER A 9 -6.44 8.50 -4.13
N ASP A 10 -5.84 9.03 -5.17
CA ASP A 10 -6.33 10.24 -5.82
C ASP A 10 -7.35 9.89 -6.92
N HIS A 11 -7.78 10.90 -7.69
CA HIS A 11 -8.76 10.73 -8.78
C HIS A 11 -8.25 9.77 -9.88
N ALA A 12 -6.95 9.77 -10.17
CA ALA A 12 -6.36 8.88 -11.18
C ALA A 12 -6.31 7.42 -10.73
N GLY A 13 -6.24 7.17 -9.43
CA GLY A 13 -6.26 5.84 -8.84
C GLY A 13 -7.62 5.37 -8.36
N PHE A 14 -8.65 6.21 -8.44
CA PHE A 14 -9.98 5.91 -7.89
C PHE A 14 -10.59 4.62 -8.46
N GLU A 15 -10.61 4.45 -9.78
CA GLU A 15 -11.21 3.27 -10.41
C GLU A 15 -10.50 1.98 -9.95
N LEU A 16 -9.17 1.96 -9.94
CA LEU A 16 -8.42 0.80 -9.48
C LEU A 16 -8.60 0.55 -7.97
N LYS A 17 -8.65 1.60 -7.15
CA LYS A 17 -8.93 1.46 -5.72
C LYS A 17 -10.29 0.80 -5.48
N GLU A 18 -11.34 1.23 -6.18
CA GLU A 18 -12.68 0.63 -6.07
C GLU A 18 -12.65 -0.84 -6.50
N TYR A 19 -11.97 -1.17 -7.59
CA TYR A 19 -11.83 -2.54 -8.06
C TYR A 19 -11.10 -3.44 -7.03
N ILE A 20 -10.03 -2.94 -6.42
CA ILE A 20 -9.32 -3.64 -5.34
C ILE A 20 -10.22 -3.82 -4.11
N LYS A 21 -10.97 -2.79 -3.75
CA LYS A 21 -11.91 -2.86 -2.62
C LYS A 21 -12.97 -3.96 -2.82
N GLU A 22 -13.60 -4.01 -4.00
CA GLU A 22 -14.56 -5.06 -4.34
C GLU A 22 -13.91 -6.45 -4.28
N TYR A 23 -12.71 -6.60 -4.82
CA TYR A 23 -11.96 -7.84 -4.72
C TYR A 23 -11.71 -8.28 -3.28
N LEU A 24 -11.20 -7.39 -2.44
CA LEU A 24 -10.94 -7.67 -1.02
C LEU A 24 -12.21 -8.06 -0.26
N GLN A 25 -13.34 -7.44 -0.59
CA GLN A 25 -14.64 -7.78 -0.02
C GLN A 25 -15.14 -9.16 -0.48
N SER A 26 -14.73 -9.60 -1.67
CA SER A 26 -15.13 -10.89 -2.25
C SER A 26 -14.38 -12.10 -1.66
N ILE A 27 -13.14 -11.90 -1.21
CA ILE A 27 -12.29 -12.98 -0.63
C ILE A 27 -12.59 -13.24 0.86
N THR A 28 -13.85 -13.42 1.18
CA THR A 28 -14.42 -13.34 2.53
C THR A 28 -14.20 -14.56 3.44
N GLU A 29 -13.32 -15.49 3.13
CA GLU A 29 -12.95 -16.56 4.07
C GLU A 29 -12.32 -15.99 5.37
N HIS A 30 -11.80 -14.76 5.30
CA HIS A 30 -11.31 -14.02 6.45
C HIS A 30 -12.01 -12.66 6.48
N LYS A 31 -12.61 -12.29 7.59
CA LYS A 31 -13.19 -10.95 7.79
C LYS A 31 -12.08 -9.92 7.77
N LEU A 32 -11.81 -9.36 6.57
CA LEU A 32 -10.97 -8.18 6.44
C LEU A 32 -11.76 -6.94 6.85
N ASP A 33 -11.24 -6.18 7.76
CA ASP A 33 -11.73 -4.85 8.08
C ASP A 33 -11.07 -3.86 7.10
N ILE A 34 -11.87 -3.39 6.14
CA ILE A 34 -11.42 -2.55 5.04
C ILE A 34 -11.89 -1.13 5.28
N ASN A 35 -10.95 -0.21 5.46
CA ASN A 35 -11.21 1.21 5.67
C ASN A 35 -10.80 2.01 4.44
N ASP A 36 -11.77 2.53 3.71
CA ASP A 36 -11.57 3.37 2.53
C ASP A 36 -11.55 4.85 2.94
N TRP A 37 -10.37 5.47 2.83
CA TRP A 37 -10.11 6.86 3.20
C TRP A 37 -10.24 7.84 2.03
N GLY A 38 -10.72 7.37 0.89
CA GLY A 38 -10.92 8.18 -0.31
C GLY A 38 -9.74 8.07 -1.29
N CYS A 39 -9.86 8.78 -2.44
CA CYS A 39 -11.00 9.64 -2.77
C CYS A 39 -12.25 8.83 -3.11
N TYR A 40 -13.37 9.56 -3.31
CA TYR A 40 -14.68 8.93 -3.51
C TYR A 40 -15.30 9.23 -4.87
N SER A 41 -14.52 9.82 -5.79
CA SER A 41 -14.95 10.14 -7.15
C SER A 41 -13.73 10.33 -8.06
N GLU A 42 -13.97 10.54 -9.34
CA GLU A 42 -12.95 10.89 -10.33
C GLU A 42 -12.66 12.40 -10.40
N GLU A 43 -13.28 13.19 -9.55
CA GLU A 43 -12.98 14.63 -9.46
C GLU A 43 -11.56 14.87 -8.95
N ARG A 44 -10.90 15.84 -9.54
CA ARG A 44 -9.50 16.16 -9.26
C ARG A 44 -9.25 16.46 -7.78
N VAL A 45 -8.33 15.71 -7.19
CA VAL A 45 -7.86 15.87 -5.80
C VAL A 45 -6.33 15.68 -5.74
N ASP A 46 -5.75 16.05 -4.62
CA ASP A 46 -4.31 15.95 -4.39
C ASP A 46 -3.95 14.66 -3.66
N TYR A 47 -3.07 13.85 -4.25
CA TYR A 47 -2.67 12.55 -3.72
C TYR A 47 -2.08 12.59 -2.29
N PRO A 48 -1.33 13.65 -1.85
CA PRO A 48 -0.78 13.66 -0.50
C PRO A 48 -1.84 13.61 0.60
N ASP A 49 -3.01 14.22 0.37
CA ASP A 49 -4.10 14.23 1.35
C ASP A 49 -4.56 12.80 1.68
N PHE A 50 -4.58 11.92 0.70
CA PHE A 50 -4.99 10.53 0.87
C PHE A 50 -3.84 9.63 1.34
N ALA A 51 -2.62 9.90 0.88
CA ALA A 51 -1.43 9.23 1.38
C ALA A 51 -1.29 9.37 2.89
N HIS A 52 -1.46 10.59 3.41
CA HIS A 52 -1.33 10.85 4.84
C HIS A 52 -2.42 10.19 5.67
N LYS A 53 -3.65 10.11 5.16
CA LYS A 53 -4.74 9.40 5.85
C LYS A 53 -4.42 7.93 6.04
N VAL A 54 -3.99 7.25 4.99
CA VAL A 54 -3.63 5.82 5.05
C VAL A 54 -2.36 5.62 5.90
N ALA A 55 -1.32 6.42 5.66
CA ALA A 55 -0.07 6.31 6.38
C ALA A 55 -0.24 6.48 7.90
N SER A 56 -1.07 7.43 8.34
CA SER A 56 -1.36 7.61 9.77
C SER A 56 -2.02 6.39 10.40
N GLN A 57 -2.96 5.75 9.68
CA GLN A 57 -3.63 4.55 10.19
C GLN A 57 -2.66 3.38 10.39
N VAL A 58 -1.73 3.19 9.45
CA VAL A 58 -0.71 2.15 9.55
C VAL A 58 0.33 2.49 10.61
N SER A 59 0.82 3.72 10.63
CA SER A 59 1.82 4.19 11.61
C SER A 59 1.32 4.11 13.05
N GLU A 60 0.03 4.41 13.27
CA GLU A 60 -0.59 4.34 14.60
C GLU A 60 -1.06 2.92 14.99
N GLY A 61 -0.82 1.93 14.16
CA GLY A 61 -1.24 0.54 14.40
C GLY A 61 -2.75 0.31 14.33
N LYS A 62 -3.52 1.25 13.76
CA LYS A 62 -4.97 1.12 13.55
C LYS A 62 -5.28 0.27 12.32
N SER A 63 -4.38 0.21 11.36
CA SER A 63 -4.40 -0.73 10.23
C SER A 63 -3.10 -1.53 10.21
N ASP A 64 -3.20 -2.77 9.78
CA ASP A 64 -2.03 -3.65 9.66
C ASP A 64 -1.23 -3.32 8.40
N LEU A 65 -1.93 -3.04 7.30
CA LEU A 65 -1.35 -2.71 6.01
C LEU A 65 -2.16 -1.59 5.33
N GLY A 66 -1.52 -0.92 4.38
CA GLY A 66 -2.16 0.07 3.51
C GLY A 66 -2.00 -0.26 2.03
N ILE A 67 -2.94 0.19 1.22
CA ILE A 67 -2.86 0.16 -0.24
C ILE A 67 -3.19 1.55 -0.76
N LEU A 68 -2.30 2.11 -1.55
CA LEU A 68 -2.42 3.43 -2.16
C LEU A 68 -2.33 3.34 -3.68
N VAL A 69 -3.13 4.13 -4.36
CA VAL A 69 -3.14 4.19 -5.83
C VAL A 69 -3.17 5.65 -6.28
N CYS A 70 -2.25 6.03 -7.15
CA CYS A 70 -2.36 7.27 -7.93
C CYS A 70 -1.99 6.97 -9.39
N GLY A 71 -1.87 7.96 -10.24
CA GLY A 71 -1.62 7.75 -11.66
C GLY A 71 -0.36 6.93 -11.95
N SER A 72 0.77 7.32 -11.39
CA SER A 72 2.06 6.61 -11.52
C SER A 72 2.46 5.82 -10.27
N GLY A 73 1.78 6.01 -9.16
CA GLY A 73 2.15 5.48 -7.86
C GLY A 73 3.32 6.19 -7.18
N ASN A 74 4.03 7.08 -7.89
CA ASN A 74 5.22 7.75 -7.38
C ASN A 74 4.91 8.76 -6.28
N GLY A 75 4.12 9.77 -6.60
CA GLY A 75 3.84 10.87 -5.67
C GLY A 75 3.20 10.40 -4.38
N ILE A 76 2.21 9.53 -4.48
CA ILE A 76 1.51 9.01 -3.31
C ILE A 76 2.42 8.16 -2.41
N SER A 77 3.35 7.42 -3.00
CA SER A 77 4.35 6.65 -2.23
C SER A 77 5.38 7.57 -1.57
N MET A 78 5.81 8.63 -2.26
CA MET A 78 6.73 9.63 -1.69
C MET A 78 6.11 10.30 -0.46
N ALA A 79 4.84 10.68 -0.55
CA ALA A 79 4.11 11.29 0.57
C ALA A 79 3.96 10.33 1.76
N ALA A 80 3.58 9.08 1.51
CA ALA A 80 3.46 8.07 2.55
C ALA A 80 4.80 7.80 3.26
N ASN A 81 5.91 7.75 2.52
CA ASN A 81 7.24 7.50 3.05
C ASN A 81 7.83 8.66 3.89
N LYS A 82 7.13 9.79 4.01
CA LYS A 82 7.50 10.84 4.97
C LYS A 82 7.21 10.46 6.42
N TRP A 83 6.37 9.47 6.63
CA TRP A 83 6.08 8.93 7.95
C TRP A 83 7.18 7.94 8.36
N GLU A 84 7.69 8.09 9.59
CA GLU A 84 8.90 7.41 10.06
C GLU A 84 8.80 5.87 9.99
N ASP A 85 7.65 5.32 10.34
CA ASP A 85 7.45 3.87 10.41
C ASP A 85 6.79 3.30 9.14
N ILE A 86 6.68 4.12 8.09
CA ILE A 86 6.09 3.69 6.82
C ILE A 86 7.18 3.28 5.83
N ARG A 87 7.01 2.10 5.28
CA ARG A 87 7.76 1.56 4.15
C ARG A 87 6.77 1.28 3.03
N CYS A 88 6.49 2.32 2.26
CA CYS A 88 5.61 2.26 1.11
C CYS A 88 6.41 1.86 -0.12
N ALA A 89 6.03 0.75 -0.73
CA ALA A 89 6.69 0.23 -1.92
C ALA A 89 5.84 0.48 -3.16
N LEU A 90 6.43 1.18 -4.14
CA LEU A 90 5.86 1.30 -5.49
C LEU A 90 6.11 0.01 -6.26
N CYS A 91 5.05 -0.71 -6.58
CA CYS A 91 5.14 -1.99 -7.27
C CYS A 91 4.29 -1.97 -8.56
N TRP A 92 4.85 -2.50 -9.64
CA TRP A 92 4.22 -2.55 -10.97
C TRP A 92 3.97 -3.98 -11.46
N ASN A 93 4.40 -4.97 -10.71
CA ASN A 93 4.10 -6.38 -10.93
C ASN A 93 4.20 -7.18 -9.62
N SER A 94 3.73 -8.42 -9.66
CA SER A 94 3.71 -9.30 -8.48
C SER A 94 5.10 -9.69 -8.00
N GLU A 95 6.08 -9.84 -8.88
CA GLU A 95 7.46 -10.21 -8.52
C GLU A 95 8.11 -9.13 -7.64
N ILE A 96 8.04 -7.86 -8.05
CA ILE A 96 8.61 -6.77 -7.22
C ILE A 96 7.84 -6.57 -5.92
N THR A 97 6.55 -6.88 -5.91
CA THR A 97 5.72 -6.84 -4.71
C THR A 97 6.18 -7.90 -3.70
N GLU A 98 6.49 -9.09 -4.16
CA GLU A 98 7.03 -10.16 -3.32
C GLU A 98 8.35 -9.72 -2.66
N MET A 99 9.25 -9.14 -3.45
CA MET A 99 10.53 -8.63 -2.93
C MET A 99 10.33 -7.51 -1.90
N ALA A 100 9.37 -6.62 -2.12
CA ALA A 100 9.05 -5.56 -1.17
C ALA A 100 8.59 -6.12 0.19
N ARG A 101 7.87 -7.23 0.19
CA ARG A 101 7.47 -7.92 1.43
C ARG A 101 8.63 -8.71 2.04
N LEU A 102 9.24 -9.61 1.27
CA LEU A 102 10.30 -10.50 1.75
C LEU A 102 11.50 -9.73 2.33
N HIS A 103 11.94 -8.69 1.64
CA HIS A 103 13.19 -7.99 1.93
C HIS A 103 13.00 -6.68 2.69
N ASN A 104 11.91 -5.96 2.48
CA ASN A 104 11.73 -4.62 3.03
C ASN A 104 10.62 -4.53 4.07
N ASP A 105 9.91 -5.62 4.32
CA ASP A 105 8.73 -5.62 5.20
C ASP A 105 7.84 -4.41 4.92
N ALA A 106 7.58 -4.15 3.63
CA ALA A 106 6.75 -3.03 3.20
C ALA A 106 5.37 -3.13 3.83
N ASN A 107 4.91 -2.06 4.47
CA ASN A 107 3.61 -2.02 5.15
C ASN A 107 2.55 -1.22 4.38
N ILE A 108 2.94 -0.56 3.30
CA ILE A 108 2.02 0.05 2.33
C ILE A 108 2.45 -0.34 0.92
N LEU A 109 1.48 -0.79 0.12
CA LEU A 109 1.63 -1.04 -1.30
C LEU A 109 1.16 0.18 -2.09
N SER A 110 1.98 0.71 -2.99
CA SER A 110 1.59 1.76 -3.94
C SER A 110 1.53 1.20 -5.35
N LEU A 111 0.41 1.42 -6.04
CA LEU A 111 0.17 0.93 -7.39
C LEU A 111 0.03 2.08 -8.40
N PRO A 112 0.62 1.92 -9.60
CA PRO A 112 0.54 2.91 -10.68
C PRO A 112 -0.74 2.71 -11.51
N GLY A 113 -1.85 3.30 -11.09
CA GLY A 113 -3.18 3.04 -11.67
C GLY A 113 -3.29 3.20 -13.18
N ARG A 114 -2.51 4.11 -13.80
CA ARG A 114 -2.47 4.30 -15.26
C ARG A 114 -1.54 3.36 -16.01
N TYR A 115 -0.69 2.60 -15.30
CA TYR A 115 0.40 1.80 -15.89
C TYR A 115 0.36 0.34 -15.48
N ILE A 116 -0.71 -0.12 -14.88
CA ILE A 116 -0.90 -1.51 -14.44
C ILE A 116 -2.27 -2.02 -14.85
N SER A 117 -2.35 -3.28 -15.30
CA SER A 117 -3.64 -3.92 -15.55
C SER A 117 -4.36 -4.27 -14.25
N LYS A 118 -5.68 -4.38 -14.29
CA LYS A 118 -6.47 -4.81 -13.13
C LYS A 118 -6.06 -6.20 -12.64
N GLU A 119 -5.80 -7.13 -13.58
CA GLU A 119 -5.33 -8.49 -13.25
C GLU A 119 -4.00 -8.48 -12.51
N GLU A 120 -3.03 -7.71 -12.99
CA GLU A 120 -1.72 -7.62 -12.35
C GLU A 120 -1.81 -6.91 -11.00
N ALA A 121 -2.65 -5.87 -10.88
CA ALA A 121 -2.89 -5.20 -9.61
C ALA A 121 -3.44 -6.16 -8.54
N ILE A 122 -4.37 -7.03 -8.90
CA ILE A 122 -4.91 -8.05 -7.98
C ILE A 122 -3.82 -9.05 -7.57
N LYS A 123 -2.97 -9.49 -8.50
CA LYS A 123 -1.83 -10.36 -8.16
C LYS A 123 -0.88 -9.66 -7.16
N CYS A 124 -0.60 -8.37 -7.37
CA CYS A 124 0.19 -7.58 -6.42
C CYS A 124 -0.47 -7.55 -5.04
N VAL A 125 -1.77 -7.31 -4.97
CA VAL A 125 -2.52 -7.29 -3.70
C VAL A 125 -2.44 -8.65 -3.00
N ASP A 126 -2.68 -9.75 -3.72
CA ASP A 126 -2.60 -11.10 -3.16
C ASP A 126 -1.21 -11.41 -2.61
N VAL A 127 -0.18 -11.13 -3.38
CA VAL A 127 1.21 -11.33 -2.97
C VAL A 127 1.54 -10.47 -1.75
N PHE A 128 1.11 -9.21 -1.75
CA PHE A 128 1.35 -8.29 -0.64
C PHE A 128 0.73 -8.76 0.67
N LEU A 129 -0.49 -9.30 0.62
CA LEU A 129 -1.21 -9.77 1.80
C LEU A 129 -0.68 -11.12 2.32
N ASN A 130 -0.15 -11.98 1.45
CA ASN A 130 0.19 -13.36 1.79
C ASN A 130 1.69 -13.63 1.94
N THR A 131 2.57 -12.67 1.61
CA THR A 131 4.02 -12.85 1.75
C THR A 131 4.50 -12.36 3.11
N GLN A 132 5.14 -13.24 3.86
CA GLN A 132 5.74 -12.92 5.16
C GLN A 132 7.13 -12.30 4.99
N PHE A 133 7.53 -11.44 5.92
CA PHE A 133 8.88 -10.90 5.97
C PHE A 133 9.91 -12.01 6.26
N GLU A 134 10.98 -12.06 5.49
CA GLU A 134 12.02 -13.08 5.62
C GLU A 134 12.90 -12.88 6.86
N GLY A 135 13.05 -11.63 7.32
CA GLY A 135 13.90 -11.32 8.47
C GLY A 135 15.39 -11.38 8.19
N GLY A 136 16.17 -11.86 9.17
CA GLY A 136 17.62 -12.04 9.03
C GLY A 136 18.35 -10.73 8.69
N ARG A 137 19.27 -10.78 7.71
CA ARG A 137 20.05 -9.62 7.24
C ARG A 137 19.21 -8.44 6.77
N HIS A 138 17.96 -8.70 6.33
CA HIS A 138 17.05 -7.65 5.88
C HIS A 138 16.56 -6.79 7.04
N ALA A 139 16.38 -7.35 8.23
CA ALA A 139 15.99 -6.60 9.42
C ALA A 139 17.04 -5.54 9.80
N ASP A 140 18.32 -5.86 9.69
CA ASP A 140 19.42 -4.92 9.96
C ASP A 140 19.40 -3.74 8.97
N ARG A 141 19.10 -4.03 7.69
CA ARG A 141 19.00 -2.99 6.66
C ARG A 141 17.79 -2.09 6.88
N ILE A 142 16.64 -2.66 7.23
CA ILE A 142 15.41 -1.89 7.51
C ILE A 142 15.64 -0.95 8.69
N SER A 143 16.32 -1.39 9.74
CA SER A 143 16.62 -0.55 10.91
C SER A 143 17.42 0.72 10.57
N LYS A 144 18.15 0.70 9.44
CA LYS A 144 18.96 1.82 8.95
C LYS A 144 18.24 2.74 7.95
N ILE A 145 16.99 2.44 7.59
CA ILE A 145 16.15 3.35 6.77
C ILE A 145 15.82 4.62 7.55
N LYS A 146 15.66 4.48 8.85
CA LYS A 146 15.43 5.59 9.76
C LYS A 146 16.63 6.51 9.80
N ILE A 147 16.39 7.83 9.67
CA ILE A 147 17.46 8.82 9.77
C ILE A 147 17.82 9.01 11.25
N GLU A 148 18.91 8.41 11.64
CA GLU A 148 19.57 8.67 12.91
C GLU A 148 20.89 9.37 12.62
N ASN A 149 21.18 10.45 13.29
CA ASN A 149 22.43 11.25 13.31
C ASN A 149 23.46 10.87 12.22
N VAL A 150 23.28 11.42 11.04
CA VAL A 150 24.23 11.27 9.92
C VAL A 150 25.44 12.19 10.16
#